data_8931619fcf1da556d249783ef3b5d21a
#
_entry.id   8931619fcf1da556d249783ef3b5d21a
#
_cell.length_a   1.000
_cell.length_b   1.000
_cell.length_c   1.000
_cell.angle_alpha   90.00
_cell.angle_beta   90.00
_cell.angle_gamma   90.00
#
_symmetry.space_group_name_H-M   'P 1'
#
loop_
_entity.id
_entity.type
_entity.pdbx_description
1 polymer ?
#
loop_
_entity_poly.entity_id
_entity_poly.type
_entity_poly.pdbx_seq_one_letter_code
_entity_poly.pdbx_strand_id
1 'polypeptide(L)'
;GEIIHTEGAYIHNLDPFWNEYQDNWRYEFNKKHRGDIYPTHGMGPACWALDIHRGDRMKTLIAMDTDAFNGKKLAQKHGEESYLNGDHTTTLIRTEKGKTIEIQHNVVTPRPYNRMYQVEGTEGFANKYPNEGFSIIENLDGEAYVSSEMRDALMAEYQHPITREGSLVETARRVGGHGGMDFIMDYRLIYCLRNGLPLDQDVYDAAEWSCLGELTRVSIE
;
A
#
# COMPACT_ATOMS: atom_id res chain seq x y z
N GLY A 1 10.32 -12.49 15.19
CA GLY A 1 10.67 -13.56 14.25
C GLY A 1 10.96 -13.05 12.85
N GLU A 2 11.00 -13.93 11.87
CA GLU A 2 11.22 -13.56 10.47
C GLU A 2 9.88 -13.21 9.80
N ILE A 3 9.84 -12.10 9.05
CA ILE A 3 8.67 -11.74 8.25
C ILE A 3 8.65 -12.65 7.01
N ILE A 4 7.49 -13.27 6.75
CA ILE A 4 7.30 -14.25 5.67
C ILE A 4 6.29 -13.82 4.61
N HIS A 5 5.34 -12.95 4.99
CA HIS A 5 4.27 -12.48 4.11
C HIS A 5 3.83 -11.06 4.45
N THR A 6 3.44 -10.32 3.41
CA THR A 6 2.84 -8.99 3.58
C THR A 6 1.67 -8.80 2.63
N GLU A 7 0.68 -8.00 3.06
CA GLU A 7 -0.44 -7.62 2.23
C GLU A 7 -0.59 -6.10 2.17
N GLY A 8 -0.85 -5.59 0.99
CA GLY A 8 -1.08 -4.18 0.76
C GLY A 8 -2.17 -3.93 -0.28
N ALA A 9 -2.76 -2.75 -0.28
CA ALA A 9 -3.83 -2.46 -1.22
C ALA A 9 -3.97 -0.97 -1.54
N TYR A 10 -4.62 -0.69 -2.66
CA TYR A 10 -5.28 0.57 -2.95
C TYR A 10 -6.77 0.31 -3.23
N ILE A 11 -7.56 0.34 -2.17
CA ILE A 11 -9.02 0.20 -2.24
C ILE A 11 -9.63 1.53 -1.86
N HIS A 12 -10.14 2.24 -2.86
CA HIS A 12 -10.61 3.61 -2.71
C HIS A 12 -11.70 3.89 -3.75
N ASN A 13 -12.96 3.93 -3.34
CA ASN A 13 -14.04 4.26 -4.28
C ASN A 13 -13.87 5.70 -4.81
N LEU A 14 -13.57 5.86 -6.09
CA LEU A 14 -13.35 7.14 -6.75
C LEU A 14 -14.61 7.73 -7.40
N ASP A 15 -15.76 7.06 -7.38
CA ASP A 15 -17.02 7.61 -7.94
C ASP A 15 -17.36 9.01 -7.38
N PRO A 16 -17.25 9.29 -6.08
CA PRO A 16 -17.49 10.64 -5.55
C PRO A 16 -16.50 11.71 -6.04
N PHE A 17 -15.35 11.30 -6.53
CA PHE A 17 -14.26 12.18 -6.99
C PHE A 17 -14.11 12.15 -8.52
N TRP A 18 -15.09 11.62 -9.25
CA TRP A 18 -15.00 11.41 -10.69
C TRP A 18 -14.58 12.65 -11.47
N ASN A 19 -15.13 13.82 -11.15
CA ASN A 19 -14.80 15.07 -11.83
C ASN A 19 -13.33 15.49 -11.70
N GLU A 20 -12.63 14.99 -10.68
CA GLU A 20 -11.19 15.22 -10.49
C GLU A 20 -10.33 14.24 -11.30
N TYR A 21 -10.92 13.11 -11.70
CA TYR A 21 -10.20 12.01 -12.34
C TYR A 21 -10.51 11.85 -13.82
N GLN A 22 -11.63 12.40 -14.33
CA GLN A 22 -12.08 12.15 -15.71
C GLN A 22 -11.07 12.68 -16.76
N ASP A 23 -10.39 13.80 -16.51
CA ASP A 23 -9.35 14.37 -17.39
C ASP A 23 -7.93 13.98 -16.95
N ASN A 24 -7.79 12.95 -16.14
CA ASN A 24 -6.55 12.54 -15.51
C ASN A 24 -5.99 11.28 -16.21
N TRP A 25 -4.67 11.12 -16.19
CA TRP A 25 -3.96 9.95 -16.72
C TRP A 25 -4.49 8.62 -16.17
N ARG A 26 -5.02 8.59 -14.94
CA ARG A 26 -5.58 7.38 -14.32
C ARG A 26 -6.80 6.88 -15.07
N TYR A 27 -7.71 7.79 -15.45
CA TYR A 27 -8.88 7.43 -16.22
C TYR A 27 -8.48 6.97 -17.63
N GLU A 28 -7.57 7.69 -18.28
CA GLU A 28 -7.04 7.30 -19.58
C GLU A 28 -6.37 5.92 -19.58
N PHE A 29 -5.67 5.59 -18.49
CA PHE A 29 -5.13 4.24 -18.31
C PHE A 29 -6.26 3.21 -18.20
N ASN A 30 -7.23 3.43 -17.32
CA ASN A 30 -8.36 2.52 -17.11
C ASN A 30 -9.22 2.28 -18.36
N LYS A 31 -9.27 3.24 -19.29
CA LYS A 31 -9.94 3.05 -20.59
C LYS A 31 -9.21 2.05 -21.49
N LYS A 32 -7.91 1.99 -21.43
CA LYS A 32 -7.03 1.37 -22.43
C LYS A 32 -6.31 0.12 -21.94
N HIS A 33 -6.14 -0.04 -20.63
CA HIS A 33 -5.31 -1.08 -20.05
C HIS A 33 -5.99 -1.78 -18.88
N ARG A 34 -5.57 -3.00 -18.63
CA ARG A 34 -5.91 -3.79 -17.44
C ARG A 34 -4.73 -3.77 -16.47
N GLY A 35 -4.97 -4.08 -15.20
CA GLY A 35 -3.93 -4.24 -14.19
C GLY A 35 -3.97 -3.24 -13.05
N ASP A 36 -2.96 -3.29 -12.18
CA ASP A 36 -2.85 -2.39 -11.04
C ASP A 36 -2.16 -1.09 -11.44
N ILE A 37 -2.94 -0.05 -11.66
CA ILE A 37 -2.41 1.26 -12.08
C ILE A 37 -1.81 2.08 -10.92
N TYR A 38 -2.03 1.66 -9.67
CA TYR A 38 -1.59 2.45 -8.51
C TYR A 38 -1.02 1.59 -7.37
N PRO A 39 -0.01 0.75 -7.64
CA PRO A 39 0.49 -0.24 -6.69
C PRO A 39 1.27 0.35 -5.52
N THR A 40 1.83 1.56 -5.66
CA THR A 40 2.80 2.15 -4.72
C THR A 40 2.30 2.23 -3.27
N HIS A 41 1.00 2.42 -3.05
CA HIS A 41 0.42 2.50 -1.73
C HIS A 41 0.48 1.16 -0.95
N GLY A 42 0.31 0.05 -1.65
CA GLY A 42 0.49 -1.28 -1.07
C GLY A 42 1.94 -1.72 -1.05
N MET A 43 2.65 -1.48 -2.17
CA MET A 43 4.02 -1.93 -2.36
C MET A 43 5.03 -1.28 -1.42
N GLY A 44 4.93 0.03 -1.20
CA GLY A 44 5.89 0.74 -0.37
C GLY A 44 6.07 0.11 1.02
N PRO A 45 5.02 0.03 1.84
CA PRO A 45 5.11 -0.62 3.15
C PRO A 45 5.53 -2.09 3.09
N ALA A 46 5.04 -2.85 2.09
CA ALA A 46 5.41 -4.25 1.91
C ALA A 46 6.91 -4.43 1.60
N CYS A 47 7.45 -3.63 0.68
CA CYS A 47 8.86 -3.66 0.32
C CYS A 47 9.76 -3.26 1.50
N TRP A 48 9.34 -2.29 2.31
CA TRP A 48 10.05 -1.92 3.50
C TRP A 48 10.09 -3.03 4.54
N ALA A 49 8.95 -3.67 4.80
CA ALA A 49 8.87 -4.77 5.76
C ALA A 49 9.72 -5.99 5.35
N LEU A 50 9.89 -6.22 4.06
CA LEU A 50 10.61 -7.36 3.51
C LEU A 50 12.06 -7.05 3.08
N ASP A 51 12.56 -5.84 3.35
CA ASP A 51 13.90 -5.40 2.96
C ASP A 51 14.17 -5.51 1.44
N ILE A 52 13.16 -5.27 0.60
CA ILE A 52 13.33 -5.26 -0.84
C ILE A 52 14.35 -4.17 -1.23
N HIS A 53 15.31 -4.48 -2.09
CA HIS A 53 16.54 -3.75 -2.40
C HIS A 53 17.56 -3.61 -1.26
N ARG A 54 17.20 -3.99 -0.04
CA ARG A 54 18.05 -3.88 1.15
C ARG A 54 18.40 -5.23 1.75
N GLY A 55 18.19 -6.29 1.00
CA GLY A 55 18.50 -7.66 1.42
C GLY A 55 17.68 -8.73 0.70
N ASP A 56 16.56 -8.37 0.08
CA ASP A 56 15.74 -9.25 -0.76
C ASP A 56 15.35 -8.54 -2.07
N ARG A 57 14.72 -9.25 -3.00
CA ARG A 57 14.20 -8.71 -4.27
C ARG A 57 13.01 -9.51 -4.77
N MET A 58 12.12 -8.88 -5.52
CA MET A 58 11.02 -9.55 -6.19
C MET A 58 11.56 -10.49 -7.30
N LYS A 59 10.93 -11.66 -7.44
CA LYS A 59 11.35 -12.69 -8.39
C LYS A 59 10.29 -13.07 -9.40
N THR A 60 9.08 -13.32 -8.93
CA THR A 60 7.97 -13.80 -9.74
C THR A 60 6.70 -13.06 -9.37
N LEU A 61 5.91 -12.72 -10.37
CA LEU A 61 4.62 -12.07 -10.19
C LEU A 61 3.56 -12.82 -10.99
N ILE A 62 2.37 -12.94 -10.39
CA ILE A 62 1.14 -13.39 -11.06
C ILE A 62 0.03 -12.40 -10.67
N ALA A 63 -0.69 -11.89 -11.67
CA ALA A 63 -1.84 -11.02 -11.46
C ALA A 63 -3.08 -11.60 -12.14
N MET A 64 -4.22 -11.41 -11.48
CA MET A 64 -5.55 -11.72 -12.00
C MET A 64 -6.48 -10.55 -11.72
N ASP A 65 -7.41 -10.29 -12.61
CA ASP A 65 -8.44 -9.28 -12.41
C ASP A 65 -9.83 -9.81 -12.77
N THR A 66 -10.84 -9.07 -12.34
CA THR A 66 -12.22 -9.25 -12.79
C THR A 66 -12.43 -8.55 -14.13
N ASP A 67 -13.54 -8.82 -14.80
CA ASP A 67 -14.01 -7.91 -15.85
C ASP A 67 -14.47 -6.57 -15.26
N ALA A 68 -14.59 -5.56 -16.12
CA ALA A 68 -15.10 -4.25 -15.80
C ALA A 68 -16.64 -4.26 -15.71
N PHE A 69 -17.20 -4.66 -14.58
CA PHE A 69 -18.64 -4.67 -14.34
C PHE A 69 -19.15 -3.31 -13.89
N ASN A 70 -18.56 -2.77 -12.82
CA ASN A 70 -18.96 -1.49 -12.26
C ASN A 70 -18.24 -0.32 -12.93
N GLY A 71 -17.00 -0.51 -13.32
CA GLY A 71 -16.23 0.49 -14.06
C GLY A 71 -16.95 0.98 -15.32
N LYS A 72 -17.51 0.07 -16.12
CA LYS A 72 -18.34 0.42 -17.29
C LYS A 72 -19.60 1.19 -16.91
N LYS A 73 -20.29 0.83 -15.83
CA LYS A 73 -21.48 1.55 -15.36
C LYS A 73 -21.14 2.97 -14.91
N LEU A 74 -20.02 3.14 -14.21
CA LEU A 74 -19.56 4.44 -13.76
C LEU A 74 -19.14 5.31 -14.96
N ALA A 75 -18.41 4.76 -15.92
CA ALA A 75 -18.07 5.45 -17.14
C ALA A 75 -19.34 5.96 -17.86
N GLN A 76 -20.33 5.12 -18.08
CA GLN A 76 -21.61 5.50 -18.69
C GLN A 76 -22.38 6.55 -17.88
N LYS A 77 -22.42 6.43 -16.55
CA LYS A 77 -23.03 7.41 -15.64
C LYS A 77 -22.43 8.81 -15.82
N HIS A 78 -21.13 8.88 -16.11
CA HIS A 78 -20.38 10.12 -16.28
C HIS A 78 -20.18 10.52 -17.75
N GLY A 79 -20.89 9.89 -18.69
CA GLY A 79 -20.89 10.26 -20.09
C GLY A 79 -19.69 9.77 -20.90
N GLU A 80 -18.97 8.78 -20.38
CA GLU A 80 -17.80 8.19 -21.03
C GLU A 80 -18.17 6.89 -21.76
N GLU A 81 -17.47 6.59 -22.86
CA GLU A 81 -17.82 5.48 -23.75
C GLU A 81 -17.17 4.14 -23.34
N SER A 82 -16.02 4.18 -22.65
CA SER A 82 -15.24 2.96 -22.40
C SER A 82 -14.60 2.92 -21.02
N TYR A 83 -14.49 1.69 -20.51
CA TYR A 83 -13.67 1.35 -19.33
C TYR A 83 -13.24 -0.11 -19.50
N LEU A 84 -11.94 -0.36 -19.58
CA LEU A 84 -11.39 -1.69 -19.86
C LEU A 84 -10.85 -2.37 -18.60
N ASN A 85 -10.26 -1.61 -17.67
CA ASN A 85 -9.62 -2.16 -16.47
C ASN A 85 -10.63 -2.95 -15.63
N GLY A 86 -10.20 -4.07 -15.08
CA GLY A 86 -11.02 -4.87 -14.17
C GLY A 86 -11.43 -4.07 -12.92
N ASP A 87 -12.58 -4.37 -12.35
CA ASP A 87 -13.04 -3.70 -11.13
C ASP A 87 -12.14 -4.03 -9.93
N HIS A 88 -11.53 -5.20 -9.94
CA HIS A 88 -10.64 -5.66 -8.89
C HIS A 88 -9.45 -6.42 -9.47
N THR A 89 -8.25 -6.07 -9.07
CA THR A 89 -7.01 -6.77 -9.41
C THR A 89 -6.38 -7.32 -8.14
N THR A 90 -5.95 -8.59 -8.19
CA THR A 90 -5.12 -9.21 -7.13
C THR A 90 -3.80 -9.63 -7.76
N THR A 91 -2.72 -9.28 -7.10
CA THR A 91 -1.35 -9.58 -7.52
C THR A 91 -0.62 -10.34 -6.42
N LEU A 92 -0.03 -11.47 -6.76
CA LEU A 92 0.84 -12.25 -5.87
C LEU A 92 2.28 -12.17 -6.36
N ILE A 93 3.18 -11.86 -5.46
CA ILE A 93 4.61 -11.73 -5.73
C ILE A 93 5.37 -12.66 -4.80
N ARG A 94 6.36 -13.38 -5.35
CA ARG A 94 7.33 -14.16 -4.59
C ARG A 94 8.70 -13.51 -4.68
N THR A 95 9.39 -13.39 -3.52
CA THR A 95 10.75 -12.87 -3.46
C THR A 95 11.81 -13.96 -3.67
N GLU A 96 13.05 -13.56 -3.88
CA GLU A 96 14.20 -14.50 -3.99
C GLU A 96 14.39 -15.30 -2.70
N LYS A 97 14.18 -14.70 -1.54
CA LYS A 97 14.26 -15.38 -0.25
C LYS A 97 13.03 -16.24 0.09
N GLY A 98 12.06 -16.31 -0.84
CA GLY A 98 10.89 -17.17 -0.69
C GLY A 98 9.75 -16.57 0.10
N LYS A 99 9.79 -15.29 0.40
CA LYS A 99 8.70 -14.52 1.03
C LYS A 99 7.65 -14.15 0.00
N THR A 100 6.46 -13.76 0.43
CA THR A 100 5.36 -13.41 -0.48
C THR A 100 4.75 -12.05 -0.16
N ILE A 101 4.23 -11.41 -1.20
CA ILE A 101 3.48 -10.16 -1.12
C ILE A 101 2.16 -10.35 -1.85
N GLU A 102 1.06 -9.93 -1.25
CA GLU A 102 -0.22 -9.77 -1.94
C GLU A 102 -0.56 -8.29 -2.08
N ILE A 103 -0.95 -7.87 -3.29
CA ILE A 103 -1.39 -6.51 -3.57
C ILE A 103 -2.77 -6.53 -4.21
N GLN A 104 -3.68 -5.69 -3.71
CA GLN A 104 -5.01 -5.51 -4.27
C GLN A 104 -5.24 -4.08 -4.75
N HIS A 105 -5.91 -3.94 -5.90
CA HIS A 105 -6.34 -2.66 -6.45
C HIS A 105 -7.84 -2.68 -6.77
N ASN A 106 -8.59 -1.68 -6.28
CA ASN A 106 -10.01 -1.51 -6.60
C ASN A 106 -10.42 -0.06 -6.35
N VAL A 107 -10.89 0.62 -7.39
CA VAL A 107 -11.24 2.05 -7.32
C VAL A 107 -12.67 2.37 -7.79
N VAL A 108 -13.45 1.37 -8.13
CA VAL A 108 -14.77 1.56 -8.75
C VAL A 108 -15.92 0.89 -7.99
N THR A 109 -15.65 0.23 -6.88
CA THR A 109 -16.71 -0.42 -6.10
C THR A 109 -16.95 0.28 -4.75
N PRO A 110 -18.14 0.14 -4.15
CA PRO A 110 -18.46 0.76 -2.86
C PRO A 110 -17.82 0.03 -1.67
N ARG A 111 -16.68 -0.60 -1.86
CA ARG A 111 -15.90 -1.21 -0.79
C ARG A 111 -15.32 -0.11 0.11
N PRO A 112 -15.44 -0.21 1.45
CA PRO A 112 -14.81 0.75 2.36
C PRO A 112 -13.32 0.91 2.09
N TYR A 113 -12.82 2.14 2.27
CA TYR A 113 -11.41 2.46 2.13
C TYR A 113 -10.53 1.48 2.91
N ASN A 114 -9.53 0.91 2.24
CA ASN A 114 -8.66 -0.09 2.83
C ASN A 114 -7.30 -0.10 2.12
N ARG A 115 -6.22 -0.12 2.91
CA ARG A 115 -4.85 -0.30 2.42
C ARG A 115 -4.27 -1.65 2.81
N MET A 116 -5.04 -2.48 3.52
CA MET A 116 -4.63 -3.73 4.18
C MET A 116 -3.52 -3.48 5.21
N TYR A 117 -2.28 -3.34 4.79
CA TYR A 117 -1.12 -3.17 5.67
C TYR A 117 -1.05 -4.29 6.70
N GLN A 118 -0.93 -5.51 6.20
CA GLN A 118 -0.72 -6.70 7.00
C GLN A 118 0.72 -7.18 6.87
N VAL A 119 1.26 -7.63 7.97
CA VAL A 119 2.60 -8.21 8.07
C VAL A 119 2.50 -9.49 8.90
N GLU A 120 2.90 -10.61 8.31
CA GLU A 120 2.94 -11.92 8.95
C GLU A 120 4.39 -12.35 9.14
N GLY A 121 4.71 -12.76 10.35
CA GLY A 121 6.00 -13.30 10.72
C GLY A 121 5.89 -14.65 11.43
N THR A 122 7.00 -15.31 11.64
CA THR A 122 7.04 -16.62 12.31
C THR A 122 6.66 -16.57 13.79
N GLU A 123 6.69 -15.39 14.39
CA GLU A 123 6.42 -15.17 15.81
C GLU A 123 5.38 -14.09 16.08
N GLY A 124 4.76 -13.54 15.05
CA GLY A 124 3.76 -12.51 15.23
C GLY A 124 3.10 -12.07 13.94
N PHE A 125 2.03 -11.31 14.12
CA PHE A 125 1.21 -10.74 13.07
C PHE A 125 0.85 -9.30 13.45
N ALA A 126 0.78 -8.42 12.45
CA ALA A 126 0.29 -7.06 12.62
C ALA A 126 -0.57 -6.65 11.44
N ASN A 127 -1.66 -5.95 11.69
CA ASN A 127 -2.48 -5.35 10.64
C ASN A 127 -3.02 -3.99 11.03
N LYS A 128 -3.35 -3.17 10.03
CA LYS A 128 -3.97 -1.86 10.24
C LYS A 128 -5.44 -1.84 9.80
N TYR A 129 -5.79 -2.55 8.75
CA TYR A 129 -7.13 -2.54 8.18
C TYR A 129 -7.73 -3.96 8.15
N PRO A 130 -9.06 -4.11 8.36
CA PRO A 130 -10.01 -3.07 8.76
C PRO A 130 -9.87 -2.64 10.23
N ASN A 131 -9.24 -3.47 11.08
CA ASN A 131 -9.04 -3.21 12.51
C ASN A 131 -7.55 -3.28 12.81
N GLU A 132 -7.03 -2.29 13.52
CA GLU A 132 -5.65 -2.28 13.95
C GLU A 132 -5.41 -3.27 15.07
N GLY A 133 -4.41 -4.14 14.93
CA GLY A 133 -4.13 -5.16 15.92
C GLY A 133 -2.79 -5.88 15.71
N PHE A 134 -2.37 -6.57 16.77
CA PHE A 134 -1.19 -7.41 16.81
C PHE A 134 -1.52 -8.79 17.40
N SER A 135 -0.82 -9.82 16.93
CA SER A 135 -0.75 -11.13 17.57
C SER A 135 0.71 -11.50 17.71
N ILE A 136 1.13 -11.94 18.89
CA ILE A 136 2.51 -12.35 19.17
C ILE A 136 2.53 -13.72 19.85
N ILE A 137 3.58 -14.49 19.58
CA ILE A 137 3.63 -15.91 19.97
C ILE A 137 3.43 -16.16 21.47
N GLU A 138 3.94 -15.26 22.31
CA GLU A 138 3.83 -15.34 23.77
C GLU A 138 2.38 -15.15 24.28
N ASN A 139 1.51 -14.60 23.47
CA ASN A 139 0.10 -14.37 23.79
C ASN A 139 -0.84 -15.25 22.95
N LEU A 140 -0.30 -16.23 22.26
CA LEU A 140 -1.08 -17.10 21.41
C LEU A 140 -1.83 -18.16 22.23
N ASP A 141 -3.02 -17.80 22.65
CA ASP A 141 -4.10 -18.76 22.82
C ASP A 141 -4.68 -19.06 21.40
N GLY A 142 -3.79 -19.47 20.46
CA GLY A 142 -4.16 -19.75 19.08
C GLY A 142 -4.29 -18.53 18.20
N GLU A 143 -5.51 -18.07 17.88
CA GLU A 143 -5.82 -17.09 16.83
C GLU A 143 -6.22 -15.71 17.38
N ALA A 144 -5.89 -15.39 18.63
CA ALA A 144 -6.34 -14.15 19.27
C ALA A 144 -5.39 -12.97 19.04
N TYR A 145 -5.99 -11.79 18.88
CA TYR A 145 -5.23 -10.53 19.01
C TYR A 145 -4.87 -10.28 20.48
N VAL A 146 -3.77 -9.57 20.70
CA VAL A 146 -3.42 -9.06 22.03
C VAL A 146 -4.53 -8.13 22.55
N SER A 147 -4.63 -7.96 23.88
CA SER A 147 -5.58 -7.02 24.47
C SER A 147 -5.36 -5.59 24.01
N SER A 148 -6.36 -4.73 24.15
CA SER A 148 -6.23 -3.30 23.83
C SER A 148 -5.12 -2.62 24.63
N GLU A 149 -4.96 -2.99 25.91
CA GLU A 149 -3.91 -2.45 26.78
C GLU A 149 -2.51 -2.84 26.28
N MET A 150 -2.32 -4.10 25.88
CA MET A 150 -1.05 -4.56 25.33
C MET A 150 -0.77 -3.93 23.94
N ARG A 151 -1.80 -3.82 23.08
CA ARG A 151 -1.66 -3.10 21.80
C ARG A 151 -1.17 -1.68 22.02
N ASP A 152 -1.79 -0.94 22.92
CA ASP A 152 -1.46 0.46 23.19
C ASP A 152 -0.04 0.58 23.81
N ALA A 153 0.36 -0.37 24.64
CA ALA A 153 1.73 -0.43 25.17
C ALA A 153 2.76 -0.69 24.05
N LEU A 154 2.52 -1.65 23.16
CA LEU A 154 3.36 -1.92 22.00
C LEU A 154 3.46 -0.72 21.06
N MET A 155 2.34 -0.07 20.77
CA MET A 155 2.31 1.13 19.94
C MET A 155 3.13 2.27 20.56
N ALA A 156 3.11 2.44 21.87
CA ALA A 156 3.92 3.45 22.57
C ALA A 156 5.41 3.08 22.57
N GLU A 157 5.74 1.82 22.82
CA GLU A 157 7.12 1.32 22.86
C GLU A 157 7.81 1.46 21.49
N TYR A 158 7.14 1.03 20.43
CA TYR A 158 7.66 1.03 19.06
C TYR A 158 7.34 2.29 18.27
N GLN A 159 6.79 3.31 18.92
CA GLN A 159 6.51 4.58 18.26
C GLN A 159 7.77 5.18 17.65
N HIS A 160 7.71 5.48 16.36
CA HIS A 160 8.84 6.09 15.67
C HIS A 160 9.19 7.45 16.28
N PRO A 161 10.48 7.76 16.54
CA PRO A 161 10.91 8.99 17.22
C PRO A 161 10.34 10.27 16.59
N ILE A 162 10.15 10.31 15.26
CA ILE A 162 9.62 11.47 14.56
C ILE A 162 8.14 11.77 14.88
N THR A 163 7.40 10.79 15.38
CA THR A 163 5.97 10.91 15.72
C THR A 163 5.71 11.09 17.21
N ARG A 164 6.74 11.07 18.05
CA ARG A 164 6.61 11.28 19.50
C ARG A 164 6.19 12.72 19.80
N GLU A 165 5.53 12.89 20.94
CA GLU A 165 5.11 14.21 21.45
C GLU A 165 6.31 15.16 21.56
N GLY A 166 6.11 16.45 21.23
CA GLY A 166 7.18 17.45 21.17
C GLY A 166 8.14 17.32 19.98
N SER A 167 7.86 16.38 19.07
CA SER A 167 8.63 16.16 17.85
C SER A 167 8.13 17.03 16.68
N LEU A 168 8.61 16.70 15.47
CA LEU A 168 8.20 17.33 14.22
C LEU A 168 6.71 17.19 13.91
N VAL A 169 6.01 16.23 14.52
CA VAL A 169 4.63 15.87 14.17
C VAL A 169 3.62 17.01 14.36
N GLU A 170 3.80 17.85 15.38
CA GLU A 170 2.91 18.98 15.60
C GLU A 170 3.04 20.03 14.49
N THR A 171 4.27 20.30 14.07
CA THR A 171 4.54 21.17 12.92
C THR A 171 3.96 20.57 11.64
N ALA A 172 4.15 19.28 11.43
CA ALA A 172 3.63 18.56 10.27
C ALA A 172 2.09 18.66 10.20
N ARG A 173 1.40 18.43 11.31
CA ARG A 173 -0.08 18.55 11.38
C ARG A 173 -0.56 19.97 11.09
N ARG A 174 0.17 20.98 11.54
CA ARG A 174 -0.16 22.39 11.30
C ARG A 174 0.04 22.79 9.84
N VAL A 175 1.09 22.30 9.20
CA VAL A 175 1.38 22.55 7.78
C VAL A 175 0.35 21.85 6.90
N GLY A 176 -0.08 20.64 7.27
CA GLY A 176 -1.09 19.86 6.56
C GLY A 176 -0.49 18.93 5.50
N GLY A 177 -1.31 18.55 4.52
CA GLY A 177 -0.97 17.51 3.53
C GLY A 177 -1.09 16.11 4.12
N HIS A 178 -2.21 15.39 3.84
CA HIS A 178 -2.52 14.05 4.37
C HIS A 178 -2.31 13.92 5.91
N GLY A 179 -2.75 14.92 6.67
CA GLY A 179 -2.58 14.96 8.13
C GLY A 179 -1.16 15.22 8.61
N GLY A 180 -0.29 15.78 7.75
CA GLY A 180 1.11 16.08 8.03
C GLY A 180 2.11 15.08 7.44
N MET A 181 1.63 14.03 6.81
CA MET A 181 2.48 12.98 6.22
C MET A 181 3.37 13.54 5.11
N ASP A 182 2.83 14.39 4.23
CA ASP A 182 3.57 15.00 3.13
C ASP A 182 4.75 15.85 3.65
N PHE A 183 4.50 16.65 4.70
CA PHE A 183 5.56 17.44 5.35
C PHE A 183 6.66 16.55 5.93
N ILE A 184 6.31 15.43 6.59
CA ILE A 184 7.29 14.50 7.16
C ILE A 184 8.13 13.86 6.06
N MET A 185 7.53 13.49 4.94
CA MET A 185 8.22 12.93 3.80
C MET A 185 9.26 13.91 3.23
N ASP A 186 8.87 15.14 2.96
CA ASP A 186 9.76 16.18 2.44
C ASP A 186 10.87 16.52 3.44
N TYR A 187 10.53 16.63 4.72
CA TYR A 187 11.53 16.84 5.78
C TYR A 187 12.57 15.73 5.80
N ARG A 188 12.15 14.47 5.72
CA ARG A 188 13.06 13.31 5.70
C ARG A 188 13.99 13.34 4.49
N LEU A 189 13.45 13.63 3.31
CA LEU A 189 14.25 13.78 2.08
C LEU A 189 15.36 14.82 2.27
N ILE A 190 14.98 16.03 2.69
CA ILE A 190 15.94 17.13 2.88
C ILE A 190 16.95 16.80 3.98
N TYR A 191 16.50 16.21 5.08
CA TYR A 191 17.36 15.80 6.17
C TYR A 191 18.42 14.78 5.72
N CYS A 192 18.03 13.74 5.00
CA CYS A 192 18.96 12.75 4.48
C CYS A 192 19.97 13.37 3.51
N LEU A 193 19.52 14.19 2.56
CA LEU A 193 20.40 14.87 1.61
C LEU A 193 21.42 15.79 2.30
N ARG A 194 20.99 16.57 3.30
CA ARG A 194 21.88 17.50 4.02
C ARG A 194 22.92 16.81 4.89
N ASN A 195 22.62 15.60 5.36
CA ASN A 195 23.48 14.87 6.26
C ASN A 195 24.22 13.70 5.58
N GLY A 196 24.10 13.54 4.27
CA GLY A 196 24.74 12.46 3.51
C GLY A 196 24.26 11.07 3.94
N LEU A 197 22.99 10.96 4.36
CA LEU A 197 22.37 9.71 4.76
C LEU A 197 21.66 9.04 3.57
N PRO A 198 21.51 7.71 3.59
CA PRO A 198 20.65 7.03 2.62
C PRO A 198 19.24 7.60 2.65
N LEU A 199 18.62 7.69 1.48
CA LEU A 199 17.22 8.10 1.37
C LEU A 199 16.29 7.02 1.89
N ASP A 200 15.16 7.43 2.48
CA ASP A 200 14.12 6.48 2.89
C ASP A 200 13.52 5.75 1.68
N GLN A 201 13.46 6.43 0.55
CA GLN A 201 13.08 5.89 -0.76
C GLN A 201 14.04 6.45 -1.81
N ASP A 202 14.52 5.62 -2.71
CA ASP A 202 15.38 6.03 -3.80
C ASP A 202 14.75 5.74 -5.18
N VAL A 203 15.47 6.03 -6.24
CA VAL A 203 14.99 5.83 -7.61
C VAL A 203 14.75 4.35 -7.96
N TYR A 204 15.44 3.44 -7.31
CA TYR A 204 15.25 2.00 -7.54
C TYR A 204 13.97 1.52 -6.88
N ASP A 205 13.66 1.98 -5.65
CA ASP A 205 12.36 1.74 -5.01
C ASP A 205 11.21 2.25 -5.90
N ALA A 206 11.33 3.50 -6.39
CA ALA A 206 10.31 4.10 -7.25
C ALA A 206 10.11 3.32 -8.55
N ALA A 207 11.19 2.90 -9.19
CA ALA A 207 11.14 2.13 -10.43
C ALA A 207 10.49 0.74 -10.21
N GLU A 208 10.90 0.03 -9.16
CA GLU A 208 10.38 -1.31 -8.89
C GLU A 208 8.91 -1.29 -8.45
N TRP A 209 8.51 -0.36 -7.59
CA TRP A 209 7.10 -0.28 -7.20
C TRP A 209 6.20 0.13 -8.36
N SER A 210 6.69 1.00 -9.24
CA SER A 210 5.93 1.47 -10.40
C SER A 210 5.86 0.46 -11.54
N CYS A 211 6.84 -0.45 -11.67
CA CYS A 211 6.82 -1.44 -12.75
C CYS A 211 5.68 -2.46 -12.62
N LEU A 212 5.06 -2.57 -11.43
CA LEU A 212 3.91 -3.44 -11.25
C LEU A 212 2.74 -3.07 -12.16
N GLY A 213 2.55 -1.79 -12.47
CA GLY A 213 1.52 -1.38 -13.42
C GLY A 213 1.63 -2.11 -14.76
N GLU A 214 2.82 -2.16 -15.31
CA GLU A 214 3.08 -2.86 -16.57
C GLU A 214 3.15 -4.39 -16.40
N LEU A 215 3.78 -4.88 -15.33
CA LEU A 215 3.92 -6.31 -15.10
C LEU A 215 2.57 -6.99 -14.81
N THR A 216 1.68 -6.32 -14.11
CA THR A 216 0.32 -6.86 -13.88
C THR A 216 -0.48 -6.91 -15.17
N ARG A 217 -0.35 -5.90 -16.04
CA ARG A 217 -0.95 -5.91 -17.37
C ARG A 217 -0.48 -7.11 -18.19
N VAL A 218 0.84 -7.31 -18.27
CA VAL A 218 1.41 -8.44 -19.01
C VAL A 218 0.98 -9.80 -18.44
N SER A 219 0.79 -9.88 -17.12
CA SER A 219 0.35 -11.13 -16.48
C SER A 219 -1.12 -11.46 -16.73
N ILE A 220 -1.97 -10.43 -16.94
CA ILE A 220 -3.41 -10.57 -17.16
C ILE A 220 -3.75 -10.82 -18.64
N GLU A 221 -3.02 -10.17 -19.55
CA GLU A 221 -3.16 -10.32 -21.02
C GLU A 221 -2.47 -11.58 -21.54
#